data_67d357b061ba0227cece579334d04ec5
#
_entry.id   67d357b061ba0227cece579334d04ec5
#
_cell.length_a   1.000
_cell.length_b   1.000
_cell.length_c   1.000
_cell.angle_alpha   90.00
_cell.angle_beta   90.00
_cell.angle_gamma   90.00
#
_symmetry.space_group_name_H-M   'P 1'
#
loop_
_entity.id
_entity.type
_entity.pdbx_description
1 polymer ?
#
loop_
_entity_poly.entity_id
_entity_poly.type
_entity_poly.pdbx_seq_one_letter_code
_entity_poly.pdbx_strand_id
1 'polypeptide(L)'
;MKNKSILLALLLISVVSAFATPFRNVKKILVQPDGTELHCFASGDEFYSRLHDADGFTIVQNKNGYFVYATINTEGKLVPTNHIAGKSDPKSIGLKPYAAISQEDYQKRRDYMKVPEARNSHDLNHGVYNNLVVFIKFKGDNDLNTTKTEIDSMFNYDGYYDISMNNYFKKATYNQLSMMSYYYPLPEGNKILAYEDIYPRNYYQPYNETTNPEGYTNQAEREFPLLKRAIESIADQVPDTLNIDRDNDGYIDNVIFVVKGSVGDWSDLLWPHMWSMYGEDAYINGKKVGTFNFQLETSNS
;
A
#
# COMPACT_ATOMS: atom_id res chain seq x y z
N MET A 1 29.41 -32.57 28.66
CA MET A 1 28.66 -31.35 29.02
C MET A 1 29.09 -30.07 28.29
N LYS A 2 30.37 -29.93 27.91
CA LYS A 2 30.85 -28.69 27.20
C LYS A 2 30.24 -28.42 25.82
N ASN A 3 29.85 -29.45 25.05
CA ASN A 3 29.30 -29.26 23.70
C ASN A 3 27.83 -28.77 23.66
N LYS A 4 27.04 -29.02 24.70
CA LYS A 4 25.66 -28.54 24.79
C LYS A 4 25.56 -27.04 25.10
N SER A 5 26.54 -26.53 25.87
CA SER A 5 26.61 -25.10 26.19
C SER A 5 27.05 -24.24 25.01
N ILE A 6 27.88 -24.79 24.12
CA ILE A 6 28.31 -24.09 22.88
C ILE A 6 27.15 -24.04 21.88
N LEU A 7 26.34 -25.11 21.77
CA LEU A 7 25.17 -25.14 20.91
C LEU A 7 24.09 -24.15 21.36
N LEU A 8 23.89 -24.02 22.68
CA LEU A 8 22.93 -23.06 23.25
C LEU A 8 23.41 -21.61 23.08
N ALA A 9 24.72 -21.36 23.17
CA ALA A 9 25.31 -20.04 22.92
C ALA A 9 25.21 -19.65 21.44
N LEU A 10 25.39 -20.58 20.51
CA LEU A 10 25.21 -20.36 19.08
C LEU A 10 23.74 -20.12 18.71
N LEU A 11 22.78 -20.73 19.40
CA LEU A 11 21.34 -20.50 19.19
C LEU A 11 20.90 -19.12 19.70
N LEU A 12 21.54 -18.59 20.75
CA LEU A 12 21.24 -17.28 21.31
C LEU A 12 21.79 -16.12 20.46
N ILE A 13 22.78 -16.35 19.59
CA ILE A 13 23.37 -15.34 18.70
C ILE A 13 22.52 -15.18 17.41
N SER A 14 21.61 -16.11 17.11
CA SER A 14 20.78 -16.07 15.91
C SER A 14 19.50 -15.22 16.03
N VAL A 15 19.25 -14.56 17.16
CA VAL A 15 18.21 -13.54 17.28
C VAL A 15 18.75 -12.20 16.81
N VAL A 16 19.22 -12.15 15.58
CA VAL A 16 19.44 -10.89 14.87
C VAL A 16 18.08 -10.42 14.42
N SER A 17 17.58 -9.35 15.00
CA SER A 17 16.42 -8.65 14.51
C SER A 17 16.61 -8.40 13.03
N ALA A 18 15.79 -9.02 12.19
CA ALA A 18 15.79 -8.77 10.74
C ALA A 18 15.18 -7.38 10.52
N PHE A 19 15.98 -6.33 10.66
CA PHE A 19 15.63 -5.02 10.14
C PHE A 19 15.73 -5.12 8.61
N ALA A 20 14.76 -4.57 7.91
CA ALA A 20 14.86 -4.40 6.48
C ALA A 20 16.17 -3.65 6.16
N THR A 21 17.05 -4.30 5.41
CA THR A 21 18.39 -3.75 5.16
C THR A 21 18.29 -2.68 4.09
N PRO A 22 18.78 -1.45 4.33
CA PRO A 22 18.82 -0.43 3.31
C PRO A 22 19.56 -0.94 2.06
N PHE A 23 18.96 -0.74 0.91
CA PHE A 23 19.57 -1.08 -0.37
C PHE A 23 20.39 0.11 -0.92
N ARG A 24 21.49 -0.18 -1.59
CA ARG A 24 22.36 0.87 -2.15
C ARG A 24 22.79 0.52 -3.57
N ASN A 25 22.74 1.51 -4.43
CA ASN A 25 23.25 1.45 -5.81
C ASN A 25 22.66 0.27 -6.62
N VAL A 26 21.37 -0.03 -6.41
CA VAL A 26 20.66 -1.02 -7.22
C VAL A 26 20.46 -0.42 -8.62
N LYS A 27 21.04 -1.05 -9.63
CA LYS A 27 20.95 -0.59 -11.03
C LYS A 27 19.50 -0.58 -11.51
N LYS A 28 19.10 0.49 -12.18
CA LYS A 28 17.81 0.66 -12.82
C LYS A 28 18.00 1.18 -14.24
N ILE A 29 17.14 0.72 -15.13
CA ILE A 29 16.99 1.28 -16.48
C ILE A 29 15.55 1.79 -16.54
N LEU A 30 15.41 3.09 -16.80
CA LEU A 30 14.13 3.76 -16.93
C LEU A 30 14.01 4.29 -18.35
N VAL A 31 12.79 4.43 -18.85
CA VAL A 31 12.55 4.98 -20.18
C VAL A 31 11.99 6.39 -20.02
N GLN A 32 12.63 7.35 -20.70
CA GLN A 32 12.15 8.73 -20.79
C GLN A 32 10.91 8.79 -21.71
N PRO A 33 10.03 9.78 -21.58
CA PRO A 33 8.88 9.95 -22.48
C PRO A 33 9.23 10.01 -23.97
N ASP A 34 10.44 10.40 -24.31
CA ASP A 34 10.93 10.42 -25.71
C ASP A 34 11.51 9.08 -26.18
N GLY A 35 11.36 8.01 -25.37
CA GLY A 35 11.85 6.66 -25.68
C GLY A 35 13.32 6.43 -25.36
N THR A 36 14.08 7.43 -24.87
CA THR A 36 15.50 7.25 -24.51
C THR A 36 15.64 6.53 -23.18
N GLU A 37 16.63 5.63 -23.07
CA GLU A 37 16.93 4.93 -21.83
C GLU A 37 17.76 5.79 -20.89
N LEU A 38 17.39 5.78 -19.61
CA LEU A 38 18.13 6.39 -18.52
C LEU A 38 18.68 5.29 -17.61
N HIS A 39 19.99 5.11 -17.61
CA HIS A 39 20.69 4.23 -16.69
C HIS A 39 20.98 4.97 -15.40
N CYS A 40 20.41 4.48 -14.30
CA CYS A 40 20.54 5.11 -12.98
C CYS A 40 20.63 4.06 -11.87
N PHE A 41 20.61 4.50 -10.65
CA PHE A 41 20.65 3.67 -9.46
C PHE A 41 19.50 4.03 -8.54
N ALA A 42 19.05 3.06 -7.75
CA ALA A 42 18.15 3.28 -6.62
C ALA A 42 18.90 3.00 -5.31
N SER A 43 18.69 3.85 -4.32
CA SER A 43 19.20 3.67 -2.96
C SER A 43 18.18 4.17 -1.95
N GLY A 44 18.07 3.51 -0.80
CA GLY A 44 17.13 3.89 0.25
C GLY A 44 16.80 2.76 1.18
N ASP A 45 15.71 2.92 1.88
CA ASP A 45 15.11 1.97 2.79
C ASP A 45 13.58 1.95 2.61
N GLU A 46 12.87 1.31 3.53
CA GLU A 46 11.41 1.23 3.52
C GLU A 46 10.68 2.56 3.71
N PHE A 47 11.37 3.58 4.24
CA PHE A 47 10.76 4.89 4.53
C PHE A 47 11.02 5.92 3.44
N TYR A 48 12.17 5.81 2.77
CA TYR A 48 12.55 6.71 1.69
C TYR A 48 13.55 6.07 0.73
N SER A 49 13.21 6.03 -0.53
CA SER A 49 14.12 5.67 -1.60
C SER A 49 14.27 6.80 -2.61
N ARG A 50 15.42 6.87 -3.26
CA ARG A 50 15.70 7.84 -4.31
C ARG A 50 16.36 7.20 -5.50
N LEU A 51 16.06 7.70 -6.68
CA LEU A 51 16.85 7.45 -7.87
C LEU A 51 18.02 8.43 -7.91
N HIS A 52 19.15 8.00 -8.46
CA HIS A 52 20.32 8.86 -8.61
C HIS A 52 21.25 8.35 -9.71
N ASP A 53 22.11 9.21 -10.23
CA ASP A 53 23.18 8.82 -11.13
C ASP A 53 24.39 8.21 -10.40
N ALA A 54 25.45 7.91 -11.12
CA ALA A 54 26.66 7.30 -10.55
C ALA A 54 27.40 8.22 -9.56
N ASP A 55 27.27 9.54 -9.71
CA ASP A 55 27.86 10.54 -8.83
C ASP A 55 26.95 10.93 -7.64
N GLY A 56 25.78 10.32 -7.54
CA GLY A 56 24.84 10.51 -6.43
C GLY A 56 23.88 11.70 -6.63
N PHE A 57 23.78 12.31 -7.81
CA PHE A 57 22.80 13.36 -8.07
C PHE A 57 21.41 12.76 -8.15
N THR A 58 20.51 13.29 -7.34
CA THR A 58 19.15 12.76 -7.19
C THR A 58 18.32 13.05 -8.42
N ILE A 59 17.54 12.04 -8.82
CA ILE A 59 16.67 12.06 -9.99
C ILE A 59 15.22 11.89 -9.49
N VAL A 60 14.33 12.72 -10.01
CA VAL A 60 12.88 12.63 -9.75
C VAL A 60 12.12 12.76 -11.07
N GLN A 61 10.89 12.32 -11.09
CA GLN A 61 10.03 12.52 -12.25
C GLN A 61 9.38 13.91 -12.14
N ASN A 62 9.38 14.67 -13.22
CA ASN A 62 8.66 15.94 -13.27
C ASN A 62 7.21 15.73 -13.72
N LYS A 63 6.39 16.79 -13.71
CA LYS A 63 4.99 16.76 -14.10
C LYS A 63 4.72 16.31 -15.55
N ASN A 64 5.74 16.36 -16.40
CA ASN A 64 5.66 15.92 -17.81
C ASN A 64 6.18 14.50 -18.00
N GLY A 65 6.41 13.77 -16.91
CA GLY A 65 6.86 12.38 -16.92
C GLY A 65 8.36 12.20 -17.15
N TYR A 66 9.13 13.27 -17.45
CA TYR A 66 10.58 13.17 -17.62
C TYR A 66 11.29 12.97 -16.29
N PHE A 67 12.25 12.06 -16.26
CA PHE A 67 13.21 11.94 -15.18
C PHE A 67 14.24 13.05 -15.29
N VAL A 68 14.25 13.93 -14.30
CA VAL A 68 15.08 15.14 -14.24
C VAL A 68 15.90 15.14 -12.96
N TYR A 69 17.00 15.89 -12.96
CA TYR A 69 17.73 16.12 -11.72
C TYR A 69 16.90 16.93 -10.72
N ALA A 70 17.09 16.65 -9.44
CA ALA A 70 16.41 17.31 -8.34
C ALA A 70 17.34 18.26 -7.58
N THR A 71 16.76 19.26 -6.95
CA THR A 71 17.44 20.18 -6.02
C THR A 71 16.60 20.38 -4.77
N ILE A 72 17.21 20.97 -3.73
CA ILE A 72 16.50 21.45 -2.56
C ILE A 72 16.16 22.90 -2.75
N ASN A 73 14.87 23.26 -2.65
CA ASN A 73 14.42 24.63 -2.76
C ASN A 73 14.68 25.43 -1.46
N THR A 74 14.32 26.71 -1.44
CA THR A 74 14.49 27.60 -0.28
C THR A 74 13.68 27.18 0.95
N GLU A 75 12.66 26.37 0.77
CA GLU A 75 11.84 25.81 1.87
C GLU A 75 12.38 24.47 2.38
N GLY A 76 13.54 24.02 1.87
CA GLY A 76 14.12 22.71 2.25
C GLY A 76 13.47 21.50 1.58
N LYS A 77 12.59 21.69 0.60
CA LYS A 77 11.90 20.60 -0.09
C LYS A 77 12.67 20.15 -1.32
N LEU A 78 12.65 18.83 -1.56
CA LEU A 78 13.19 18.23 -2.79
C LEU A 78 12.23 18.54 -3.96
N VAL A 79 12.74 19.20 -4.99
CA VAL A 79 11.95 19.62 -6.16
C VAL A 79 12.65 19.27 -7.47
N PRO A 80 11.89 18.97 -8.54
CA PRO A 80 12.44 18.72 -9.86
C PRO A 80 13.05 20.02 -10.43
N THR A 81 14.15 19.88 -11.17
CA THR A 81 14.69 20.93 -12.03
C THR A 81 14.19 20.77 -13.47
N ASN A 82 14.58 21.69 -14.37
CA ASN A 82 14.30 21.55 -15.80
C ASN A 82 15.37 20.74 -16.56
N HIS A 83 16.33 20.11 -15.86
CA HIS A 83 17.49 19.44 -16.45
C HIS A 83 17.25 17.93 -16.52
N ILE A 84 17.11 17.41 -17.75
CA ILE A 84 16.84 16.00 -17.99
C ILE A 84 18.04 15.17 -17.55
N ALA A 85 17.79 14.17 -16.70
CA ALA A 85 18.81 13.25 -16.22
C ALA A 85 19.40 12.43 -17.39
N GLY A 86 20.71 12.30 -17.38
CA GLY A 86 21.46 11.65 -18.46
C GLY A 86 21.74 12.53 -19.68
N LYS A 87 21.08 13.70 -19.83
CA LYS A 87 21.32 14.67 -20.92
C LYS A 87 22.06 15.92 -20.46
N SER A 88 21.95 16.28 -19.20
CA SER A 88 22.59 17.45 -18.60
C SER A 88 23.71 17.03 -17.67
N ASP A 89 24.79 17.80 -17.59
CA ASP A 89 25.81 17.59 -16.54
C ASP A 89 25.38 18.34 -15.27
N PRO A 90 25.01 17.62 -14.18
CA PRO A 90 24.52 18.24 -12.97
C PRO A 90 25.56 19.09 -12.24
N LYS A 91 26.86 18.80 -12.44
CA LYS A 91 27.96 19.57 -11.85
C LYS A 91 28.06 20.94 -12.49
N SER A 92 27.95 21.02 -13.82
CA SER A 92 28.08 22.27 -14.57
C SER A 92 26.95 23.25 -14.26
N ILE A 93 25.79 22.77 -13.81
CA ILE A 93 24.63 23.61 -13.45
C ILE A 93 24.53 23.82 -11.92
N GLY A 94 25.56 23.48 -11.15
CA GLY A 94 25.70 23.81 -9.75
C GLY A 94 24.84 22.96 -8.80
N LEU A 95 24.31 21.81 -9.23
CA LEU A 95 23.57 20.92 -8.37
C LEU A 95 24.48 20.25 -7.33
N LYS A 96 23.91 19.89 -6.20
CA LYS A 96 24.61 19.16 -5.16
C LYS A 96 24.19 17.68 -5.18
N PRO A 97 25.14 16.74 -5.09
CA PRO A 97 24.82 15.33 -4.94
C PRO A 97 24.10 15.05 -3.61
N TYR A 98 23.43 13.92 -3.54
CA TYR A 98 22.71 13.42 -2.35
C TYR A 98 21.57 14.31 -1.85
N ALA A 99 20.99 15.16 -2.71
CA ALA A 99 19.77 15.86 -2.37
C ALA A 99 18.68 14.84 -1.98
N ALA A 100 18.05 15.05 -0.82
CA ALA A 100 17.06 14.14 -0.25
C ALA A 100 15.97 14.94 0.44
N ILE A 101 14.89 14.28 0.83
CA ILE A 101 13.88 14.88 1.71
C ILE A 101 14.52 15.31 3.03
N SER A 102 13.88 16.26 3.74
CA SER A 102 14.35 16.70 5.05
C SER A 102 14.37 15.55 6.07
N GLN A 103 15.20 15.67 7.10
CA GLN A 103 15.20 14.71 8.20
C GLN A 103 13.84 14.68 8.92
N GLU A 104 13.15 15.81 8.99
CA GLU A 104 11.81 15.90 9.54
C GLU A 104 10.80 15.10 8.71
N ASP A 105 10.82 15.22 7.37
CA ASP A 105 9.93 14.46 6.49
C ASP A 105 10.27 12.97 6.51
N TYR A 106 11.56 12.61 6.58
CA TYR A 106 11.96 11.22 6.77
C TYR A 106 11.43 10.67 8.09
N GLN A 107 11.57 11.44 9.19
CA GLN A 107 11.08 11.01 10.50
C GLN A 107 9.56 10.90 10.53
N LYS A 108 8.83 11.83 9.90
CA LYS A 108 7.37 11.73 9.74
C LYS A 108 6.97 10.43 9.02
N ARG A 109 7.65 10.08 7.93
CA ARG A 109 7.41 8.81 7.21
C ARG A 109 7.70 7.60 8.09
N ARG A 110 8.80 7.64 8.81
CA ARG A 110 9.19 6.56 9.73
C ARG A 110 8.22 6.41 10.89
N ASP A 111 7.86 7.51 11.55
CA ASP A 111 6.91 7.50 12.69
C ASP A 111 5.51 7.09 12.23
N TYR A 112 5.22 7.40 11.00
CA TYR A 112 4.02 7.00 10.30
C TYR A 112 3.96 5.49 10.02
N MET A 113 5.07 4.87 9.60
CA MET A 113 5.21 3.43 9.41
C MET A 113 5.54 2.66 10.69
N LYS A 114 5.67 3.33 11.83
CA LYS A 114 5.69 2.61 13.10
C LYS A 114 4.34 1.91 13.25
N VAL A 115 4.35 0.62 12.92
CA VAL A 115 3.34 -0.28 13.46
C VAL A 115 3.28 -0.01 14.96
N PRO A 116 2.13 0.29 15.56
CA PRO A 116 2.01 0.42 17.01
C PRO A 116 2.77 -0.74 17.65
N GLU A 117 3.58 -0.43 18.70
CA GLU A 117 4.44 -1.44 19.35
C GLU A 117 3.67 -2.73 19.53
N ALA A 118 4.33 -3.85 19.21
CA ALA A 118 3.70 -5.16 19.14
C ALA A 118 2.72 -5.32 20.31
N ARG A 119 1.45 -5.28 19.98
CA ARG A 119 0.33 -5.55 20.87
C ARG A 119 0.70 -6.79 21.67
N ASN A 120 0.33 -6.87 22.94
CA ASN A 120 0.56 -8.07 23.75
C ASN A 120 -0.01 -9.28 23.00
N SER A 121 0.84 -9.92 22.21
CA SER A 121 0.47 -10.78 21.10
C SER A 121 -0.08 -12.15 21.51
N HIS A 122 -0.13 -12.44 22.81
CA HIS A 122 -0.56 -13.77 23.28
C HIS A 122 -2.05 -14.04 23.05
N ASP A 123 -2.91 -13.03 23.02
CA ASP A 123 -4.35 -13.21 22.81
C ASP A 123 -4.82 -13.01 21.37
N LEU A 124 -3.94 -12.52 20.47
CA LEU A 124 -4.31 -12.13 19.11
C LEU A 124 -4.25 -13.28 18.09
N ASN A 125 -3.60 -14.38 18.41
CA ASN A 125 -3.39 -15.48 17.45
C ASN A 125 -4.47 -16.57 17.50
N HIS A 126 -5.59 -16.34 18.19
CA HIS A 126 -6.69 -17.28 18.29
C HIS A 126 -8.05 -16.58 18.36
N GLY A 127 -9.13 -17.31 18.09
CA GLY A 127 -10.50 -16.80 18.08
C GLY A 127 -10.94 -16.33 16.70
N VAL A 128 -11.91 -15.41 16.65
CA VAL A 128 -12.50 -14.92 15.40
C VAL A 128 -12.13 -13.46 15.19
N TYR A 129 -11.56 -13.16 14.03
CA TYR A 129 -11.41 -11.80 13.52
C TYR A 129 -12.51 -11.50 12.52
N ASN A 130 -13.11 -10.32 12.65
CA ASN A 130 -14.09 -9.81 11.72
C ASN A 130 -13.40 -8.88 10.72
N ASN A 131 -13.28 -9.35 9.49
CA ASN A 131 -12.67 -8.65 8.39
C ASN A 131 -13.72 -7.88 7.60
N LEU A 132 -13.51 -6.60 7.37
CA LEU A 132 -14.38 -5.79 6.52
C LEU A 132 -13.86 -5.83 5.08
N VAL A 133 -14.73 -6.17 4.13
CA VAL A 133 -14.42 -6.15 2.70
C VAL A 133 -15.29 -5.08 2.03
N VAL A 134 -14.67 -4.02 1.57
CA VAL A 134 -15.33 -2.85 0.98
C VAL A 134 -15.11 -2.85 -0.52
N PHE A 135 -16.18 -2.96 -1.28
CA PHE A 135 -16.15 -2.97 -2.74
C PHE A 135 -16.25 -1.55 -3.30
N ILE A 136 -15.41 -1.25 -4.27
CA ILE A 136 -15.30 0.07 -4.90
C ILE A 136 -15.41 -0.09 -6.43
N LYS A 137 -16.18 0.79 -7.06
CA LYS A 137 -16.17 1.03 -8.50
C LYS A 137 -15.99 2.52 -8.78
N PHE A 138 -15.53 2.87 -9.95
CA PHE A 138 -15.34 4.25 -10.34
C PHE A 138 -16.56 4.78 -11.10
N LYS A 139 -16.69 6.10 -11.13
CA LYS A 139 -17.74 6.78 -11.89
C LYS A 139 -17.77 6.29 -13.35
N GLY A 140 -18.94 5.78 -13.73
CA GLY A 140 -19.16 5.25 -15.08
C GLY A 140 -18.76 3.79 -15.27
N ASP A 141 -18.21 3.11 -14.27
CA ASP A 141 -18.01 1.67 -14.31
C ASP A 141 -19.36 0.93 -14.24
N ASN A 142 -19.43 -0.22 -14.90
CA ASN A 142 -20.51 -1.18 -14.67
C ASN A 142 -20.40 -1.77 -13.26
N ASP A 143 -21.43 -2.48 -12.80
CA ASP A 143 -21.36 -3.23 -11.54
C ASP A 143 -20.26 -4.30 -11.57
N LEU A 144 -19.89 -4.81 -10.40
CA LEU A 144 -18.97 -5.93 -10.28
C LEU A 144 -19.54 -7.17 -11.01
N ASN A 145 -18.65 -7.94 -11.60
CA ASN A 145 -19.04 -9.19 -12.27
C ASN A 145 -19.10 -10.36 -11.28
N THR A 146 -18.39 -10.26 -10.16
CA THR A 146 -18.27 -11.30 -9.15
C THR A 146 -19.52 -11.34 -8.27
N THR A 147 -20.04 -12.54 -8.03
CA THR A 147 -21.20 -12.79 -7.18
C THR A 147 -20.81 -12.96 -5.72
N LYS A 148 -21.80 -12.79 -4.81
CA LYS A 148 -21.58 -13.04 -3.37
C LYS A 148 -21.13 -14.49 -3.11
N THR A 149 -21.68 -15.47 -3.80
CA THR A 149 -21.30 -16.86 -3.66
C THR A 149 -19.82 -17.09 -4.03
N GLU A 150 -19.33 -16.46 -5.09
CA GLU A 150 -17.92 -16.54 -5.48
C GLU A 150 -17.03 -15.86 -4.45
N ILE A 151 -17.39 -14.68 -3.98
CA ILE A 151 -16.67 -13.96 -2.93
C ILE A 151 -16.67 -14.77 -1.62
N ASP A 152 -17.80 -15.34 -1.21
CA ASP A 152 -17.87 -16.22 -0.03
C ASP A 152 -16.93 -17.43 -0.17
N SER A 153 -16.79 -17.98 -1.36
CA SER A 153 -15.86 -19.10 -1.59
C SER A 153 -14.39 -18.69 -1.41
N MET A 154 -14.04 -17.44 -1.75
CA MET A 154 -12.67 -16.92 -1.60
C MET A 154 -12.35 -16.52 -0.15
N PHE A 155 -13.31 -15.95 0.55
CA PHE A 155 -13.07 -15.38 1.88
C PHE A 155 -13.50 -16.30 3.03
N ASN A 156 -14.73 -16.80 3.01
CA ASN A 156 -15.38 -17.40 4.17
C ASN A 156 -15.50 -18.92 4.13
N TYR A 157 -15.29 -19.54 2.95
CA TYR A 157 -15.47 -20.98 2.82
C TYR A 157 -14.64 -21.76 3.84
N ASP A 158 -15.26 -22.80 4.47
CA ASP A 158 -14.67 -23.59 5.56
C ASP A 158 -14.66 -25.08 5.21
N GLY A 159 -14.48 -25.45 3.94
CA GLY A 159 -14.37 -26.82 3.48
C GLY A 159 -12.94 -27.36 3.51
N TYR A 160 -12.81 -28.68 3.55
CA TYR A 160 -11.51 -29.35 3.71
C TYR A 160 -10.55 -29.11 2.54
N TYR A 161 -11.05 -28.98 1.33
CA TYR A 161 -10.23 -28.98 0.10
C TYR A 161 -10.01 -27.61 -0.52
N ASP A 162 -10.73 -26.58 -0.11
CA ASP A 162 -10.65 -25.26 -0.76
C ASP A 162 -9.73 -24.30 -0.02
N ILE A 163 -9.14 -23.41 -0.80
CA ILE A 163 -8.25 -22.35 -0.34
C ILE A 163 -9.05 -21.05 -0.23
N SER A 164 -9.75 -20.87 0.89
CA SER A 164 -10.28 -19.57 1.26
C SER A 164 -9.35 -18.86 2.24
N MET A 165 -9.53 -17.55 2.42
CA MET A 165 -8.80 -16.81 3.44
C MET A 165 -9.05 -17.39 4.84
N ASN A 166 -10.30 -17.66 5.19
CA ASN A 166 -10.66 -18.27 6.49
C ASN A 166 -9.98 -19.63 6.68
N ASN A 167 -10.05 -20.51 5.68
CA ASN A 167 -9.42 -21.82 5.72
C ASN A 167 -7.89 -21.77 5.84
N TYR A 168 -7.26 -20.80 5.15
CA TYR A 168 -5.83 -20.58 5.28
C TYR A 168 -5.44 -20.27 6.73
N PHE A 169 -6.10 -19.29 7.36
CA PHE A 169 -5.81 -18.93 8.75
C PHE A 169 -6.12 -20.06 9.72
N LYS A 170 -7.22 -20.77 9.55
CA LYS A 170 -7.53 -21.96 10.36
C LYS A 170 -6.44 -23.02 10.26
N LYS A 171 -6.01 -23.38 9.06
CA LYS A 171 -4.97 -24.39 8.85
C LYS A 171 -3.61 -23.92 9.37
N ALA A 172 -3.21 -22.70 9.09
CA ALA A 172 -1.94 -22.12 9.54
C ALA A 172 -1.82 -22.03 11.07
N THR A 173 -2.95 -21.92 11.78
CA THR A 173 -3.00 -21.77 13.23
C THR A 173 -3.55 -23.01 13.96
N TYR A 174 -3.61 -24.16 13.30
CA TYR A 174 -4.17 -25.38 13.88
C TYR A 174 -5.61 -25.20 14.42
N ASN A 175 -6.45 -24.50 13.64
CA ASN A 175 -7.83 -24.13 13.97
C ASN A 175 -7.98 -23.17 15.18
N GLN A 176 -6.94 -22.45 15.54
CA GLN A 176 -7.01 -21.49 16.64
C GLN A 176 -7.54 -20.13 16.20
N LEU A 177 -7.31 -19.73 14.91
CA LEU A 177 -7.73 -18.46 14.36
C LEU A 177 -8.69 -18.65 13.19
N SER A 178 -9.75 -17.86 13.17
CA SER A 178 -10.74 -17.78 12.10
C SER A 178 -10.88 -16.35 11.61
N MET A 179 -10.98 -16.16 10.29
CA MET A 179 -11.21 -14.85 9.67
C MET A 179 -12.58 -14.85 9.01
N MET A 180 -13.53 -14.10 9.58
CA MET A 180 -14.90 -13.97 9.05
C MET A 180 -15.03 -12.64 8.31
N SER A 181 -15.33 -12.69 7.02
CA SER A 181 -15.42 -11.51 6.16
C SER A 181 -16.87 -11.05 5.99
N TYR A 182 -17.06 -9.76 6.13
CA TYR A 182 -18.33 -9.05 5.97
C TYR A 182 -18.22 -8.07 4.81
N TYR A 183 -19.21 -8.04 3.93
CA TYR A 183 -19.16 -7.36 2.64
C TYR A 183 -19.96 -6.07 2.66
N TYR A 184 -19.35 -5.00 2.19
CA TYR A 184 -19.95 -3.67 2.15
C TYR A 184 -19.70 -2.96 0.81
N PRO A 185 -20.65 -2.17 0.30
CA PRO A 185 -22.03 -2.02 0.79
C PRO A 185 -22.73 -3.37 0.93
N LEU A 186 -23.73 -3.45 1.80
CA LEU A 186 -24.47 -4.72 2.06
C LEU A 186 -24.97 -5.33 0.75
N PRO A 187 -24.67 -6.60 0.45
CA PRO A 187 -25.12 -7.25 -0.79
C PRO A 187 -26.63 -7.34 -0.92
N GLU A 188 -27.13 -7.31 -2.14
CA GLU A 188 -28.53 -7.57 -2.47
C GLU A 188 -28.70 -9.00 -3.01
N GLY A 189 -29.12 -9.92 -2.15
CA GLY A 189 -29.20 -11.34 -2.49
C GLY A 189 -27.81 -11.90 -2.86
N ASN A 190 -27.63 -12.36 -4.10
CA ASN A 190 -26.34 -12.84 -4.60
C ASN A 190 -25.50 -11.77 -5.34
N LYS A 191 -26.01 -10.54 -5.42
CA LYS A 191 -25.32 -9.42 -6.05
C LYS A 191 -24.43 -8.69 -5.05
N ILE A 192 -23.16 -8.54 -5.38
CA ILE A 192 -22.25 -7.64 -4.66
C ILE A 192 -22.52 -6.21 -5.10
N LEU A 193 -22.75 -5.33 -4.12
CA LEU A 193 -22.81 -3.90 -4.34
C LEU A 193 -21.45 -3.26 -4.12
N ALA A 194 -21.21 -2.12 -4.73
CA ALA A 194 -19.97 -1.35 -4.57
C ALA A 194 -20.27 0.11 -4.32
N TYR A 195 -19.44 0.75 -3.52
CA TYR A 195 -19.36 2.20 -3.49
C TYR A 195 -18.95 2.72 -4.88
N GLU A 196 -19.70 3.60 -5.46
CA GLU A 196 -19.33 4.29 -6.71
C GLU A 196 -18.65 5.60 -6.38
N ASP A 197 -17.35 5.69 -6.70
CA ASP A 197 -16.61 6.91 -6.45
C ASP A 197 -17.03 8.04 -7.39
N ILE A 198 -16.81 9.27 -6.92
CA ILE A 198 -17.19 10.50 -7.66
C ILE A 198 -16.30 10.77 -8.87
N TYR A 199 -15.13 10.14 -8.95
CA TYR A 199 -14.16 10.28 -10.02
C TYR A 199 -14.10 9.02 -10.90
N PRO A 200 -13.80 9.18 -12.20
CA PRO A 200 -13.60 8.06 -13.11
C PRO A 200 -12.23 7.39 -12.85
N ARG A 201 -12.06 6.19 -13.40
CA ARG A 201 -10.85 5.36 -13.23
C ARG A 201 -9.55 6.07 -13.61
N ASN A 202 -9.55 6.85 -14.70
CA ASN A 202 -8.36 7.56 -15.18
C ASN A 202 -7.83 8.59 -14.18
N TYR A 203 -8.67 9.13 -13.29
CA TYR A 203 -8.26 10.01 -12.19
C TYR A 203 -7.29 9.30 -11.22
N TYR A 204 -7.38 7.99 -11.12
CA TYR A 204 -6.56 7.11 -10.27
C TYR A 204 -5.43 6.43 -11.03
N GLN A 205 -5.13 6.87 -12.23
CA GLN A 205 -4.01 6.43 -13.04
C GLN A 205 -2.95 7.55 -13.13
N PRO A 206 -1.69 7.22 -13.44
CA PRO A 206 -0.64 8.21 -13.57
C PRO A 206 -0.98 9.33 -14.56
N TYR A 207 -0.53 10.52 -14.24
CA TYR A 207 -0.63 11.67 -15.13
C TYR A 207 0.12 11.43 -16.44
N ASN A 208 -0.53 11.73 -17.53
CA ASN A 208 0.09 11.82 -18.86
C ASN A 208 -0.54 12.99 -19.62
N GLU A 209 0.30 13.94 -20.05
CA GLU A 209 -0.16 15.17 -20.70
C GLU A 209 -1.08 14.92 -21.91
N THR A 210 -0.82 13.84 -22.66
CA THR A 210 -1.56 13.53 -23.89
C THR A 210 -2.71 12.54 -23.65
N THR A 211 -2.49 11.50 -22.85
CA THR A 211 -3.43 10.38 -22.73
C THR A 211 -4.24 10.42 -21.43
N ASN A 212 -3.74 11.07 -20.37
CA ASN A 212 -4.40 11.15 -19.07
C ASN A 212 -4.06 12.44 -18.31
N PRO A 213 -4.51 13.61 -18.76
CA PRO A 213 -4.19 14.90 -18.10
C PRO A 213 -4.85 15.04 -16.71
N GLU A 214 -5.84 14.21 -16.36
CA GLU A 214 -6.49 14.20 -15.06
C GLU A 214 -5.82 13.28 -14.05
N GLY A 215 -4.84 12.50 -14.49
CA GLY A 215 -4.12 11.53 -13.67
C GLY A 215 -3.33 12.14 -12.52
N TYR A 216 -2.85 11.31 -11.62
CA TYR A 216 -2.12 11.76 -10.45
C TYR A 216 -0.61 11.91 -10.71
N THR A 217 0.00 12.84 -9.99
CA THR A 217 1.45 12.96 -9.86
C THR A 217 1.97 12.44 -8.53
N ASN A 218 1.08 12.30 -7.55
CA ASN A 218 1.34 11.71 -6.25
C ASN A 218 0.19 10.73 -5.92
N GLN A 219 0.52 9.46 -5.81
CA GLN A 219 -0.42 8.37 -5.59
C GLN A 219 -1.24 8.53 -4.30
N ALA A 220 -0.57 8.86 -3.20
CA ALA A 220 -1.20 8.99 -1.88
C ALA A 220 -2.28 10.08 -1.83
N GLU A 221 -2.13 11.16 -2.61
CA GLU A 221 -3.12 12.25 -2.71
C GLU A 221 -4.43 11.81 -3.38
N ARG A 222 -4.45 10.66 -4.04
CA ARG A 222 -5.64 10.10 -4.67
C ARG A 222 -6.21 8.93 -3.90
N GLU A 223 -5.34 8.07 -3.42
CA GLU A 223 -5.73 6.82 -2.77
C GLU A 223 -6.45 7.05 -1.45
N PHE A 224 -5.83 7.75 -0.51
CA PHE A 224 -6.42 7.87 0.83
C PHE A 224 -7.76 8.62 0.83
N PRO A 225 -7.97 9.70 0.07
CA PRO A 225 -9.30 10.29 -0.08
C PRO A 225 -10.34 9.35 -0.70
N LEU A 226 -9.94 8.46 -1.64
CA LEU A 226 -10.83 7.42 -2.18
C LEU A 226 -11.28 6.46 -1.08
N LEU A 227 -10.31 5.90 -0.34
CA LEU A 227 -10.58 4.92 0.71
C LEU A 227 -11.42 5.53 1.84
N LYS A 228 -11.16 6.79 2.21
CA LYS A 228 -11.96 7.52 3.19
C LYS A 228 -13.43 7.63 2.74
N ARG A 229 -13.68 8.10 1.51
CA ARG A 229 -15.06 8.20 0.98
C ARG A 229 -15.74 6.84 0.94
N ALA A 230 -15.03 5.79 0.58
CA ALA A 230 -15.58 4.44 0.57
C ALA A 230 -15.97 3.99 1.99
N ILE A 231 -15.12 4.22 2.99
CA ILE A 231 -15.43 3.92 4.41
C ILE A 231 -16.63 4.75 4.90
N GLU A 232 -16.62 6.06 4.67
CA GLU A 232 -17.71 6.94 5.08
C GLU A 232 -19.06 6.53 4.47
N SER A 233 -19.07 6.01 3.24
CA SER A 233 -20.29 5.56 2.55
C SER A 233 -20.93 4.31 3.13
N ILE A 234 -20.15 3.51 3.88
CA ILE A 234 -20.61 2.22 4.44
C ILE A 234 -20.66 2.22 5.97
N ALA A 235 -20.17 3.27 6.61
CA ALA A 235 -20.01 3.30 8.07
C ALA A 235 -21.30 2.98 8.81
N ASP A 236 -22.42 3.55 8.39
CA ASP A 236 -23.74 3.33 8.99
C ASP A 236 -24.34 1.93 8.72
N GLN A 237 -23.74 1.17 7.81
CA GLN A 237 -24.17 -0.19 7.49
C GLN A 237 -23.49 -1.23 8.37
N VAL A 238 -22.41 -0.87 9.05
CA VAL A 238 -21.65 -1.78 9.92
C VAL A 238 -22.30 -1.76 11.33
N PRO A 239 -22.89 -2.88 11.79
CA PRO A 239 -23.54 -2.89 13.09
C PRO A 239 -22.55 -2.63 14.24
N ASP A 240 -22.95 -1.84 15.24
CA ASP A 240 -22.15 -1.62 16.46
C ASP A 240 -21.84 -2.90 17.23
N THR A 241 -22.66 -3.95 17.02
CA THR A 241 -22.47 -5.28 17.63
C THR A 241 -21.39 -6.11 16.95
N LEU A 242 -20.93 -5.70 15.75
CA LEU A 242 -19.82 -6.38 15.07
C LEU A 242 -18.50 -5.90 15.68
N ASN A 243 -17.83 -6.76 16.39
CA ASN A 243 -16.50 -6.43 16.95
C ASN A 243 -15.45 -6.37 15.84
N ILE A 244 -15.06 -5.16 15.45
CA ILE A 244 -14.06 -4.86 14.41
C ILE A 244 -12.73 -4.38 14.98
N ASP A 245 -12.61 -4.27 16.31
CA ASP A 245 -11.43 -3.87 17.07
C ASP A 245 -11.34 -4.81 18.28
N ARG A 246 -10.79 -5.96 18.06
CA ARG A 246 -10.80 -7.06 19.03
C ARG A 246 -9.90 -6.82 20.22
N ASP A 247 -8.77 -6.16 20.02
CA ASP A 247 -7.80 -5.84 21.07
C ASP A 247 -8.06 -4.50 21.76
N ASN A 248 -9.10 -3.78 21.34
CA ASN A 248 -9.54 -2.48 21.86
C ASN A 248 -8.44 -1.40 21.80
N ASP A 249 -7.64 -1.40 20.74
CA ASP A 249 -6.62 -0.39 20.52
C ASP A 249 -7.14 0.87 19.79
N GLY A 250 -8.42 0.87 19.39
CA GLY A 250 -9.08 1.96 18.71
C GLY A 250 -8.95 1.92 17.18
N TYR A 251 -8.28 0.88 16.66
CA TYR A 251 -8.17 0.65 15.21
C TYR A 251 -9.01 -0.53 14.77
N ILE A 252 -9.44 -0.51 13.51
CA ILE A 252 -10.11 -1.66 12.89
C ILE A 252 -9.05 -2.73 12.61
N ASP A 253 -9.32 -3.96 13.05
CA ASP A 253 -8.37 -5.09 12.95
C ASP A 253 -7.93 -5.39 11.51
N ASN A 254 -8.87 -5.39 10.57
CA ASN A 254 -8.57 -5.59 9.15
C ASN A 254 -9.64 -5.02 8.24
N VAL A 255 -9.18 -4.32 7.18
CA VAL A 255 -10.03 -3.83 6.08
C VAL A 255 -9.40 -4.25 4.76
N ILE A 256 -10.21 -4.80 3.86
CA ILE A 256 -9.81 -5.11 2.48
C ILE A 256 -10.67 -4.27 1.54
N PHE A 257 -10.05 -3.47 0.70
CA PHE A 257 -10.72 -2.79 -0.40
C PHE A 257 -10.58 -3.62 -1.67
N VAL A 258 -11.70 -3.91 -2.30
CA VAL A 258 -11.76 -4.64 -3.58
C VAL A 258 -12.28 -3.69 -4.65
N VAL A 259 -11.40 -3.33 -5.57
CA VAL A 259 -11.71 -2.37 -6.64
C VAL A 259 -12.09 -3.09 -7.91
N LYS A 260 -13.14 -2.63 -8.57
CA LYS A 260 -13.60 -3.19 -9.84
C LYS A 260 -12.50 -3.19 -10.90
N GLY A 261 -12.43 -4.29 -11.66
CA GLY A 261 -11.56 -4.46 -12.81
C GLY A 261 -10.27 -5.22 -12.51
N SER A 262 -9.35 -5.17 -13.45
CA SER A 262 -8.07 -5.86 -13.41
C SER A 262 -6.90 -4.95 -13.07
N VAL A 263 -5.78 -5.56 -12.73
CA VAL A 263 -4.49 -4.90 -12.49
C VAL A 263 -4.06 -4.12 -13.74
N GLY A 264 -3.70 -2.84 -13.55
CA GLY A 264 -2.94 -2.06 -14.52
C GLY A 264 -1.44 -2.38 -14.44
N ASP A 265 -0.60 -1.41 -14.80
CA ASP A 265 0.84 -1.53 -14.58
C ASP A 265 1.15 -1.57 -13.08
N TRP A 266 2.12 -2.39 -12.69
CA TRP A 266 2.51 -2.60 -11.28
C TRP A 266 2.94 -1.33 -10.54
N SER A 267 3.20 -0.25 -11.25
CA SER A 267 3.53 1.07 -10.70
C SER A 267 2.32 1.96 -10.46
N ASP A 268 1.11 1.48 -10.82
CA ASP A 268 -0.11 2.26 -10.70
C ASP A 268 -0.72 2.13 -9.28
N LEU A 269 -1.51 3.14 -8.87
CA LEU A 269 -2.30 3.07 -7.65
C LEU A 269 -3.20 1.83 -7.64
N LEU A 270 -3.77 1.47 -8.79
CA LEU A 270 -4.66 0.33 -8.96
C LEU A 270 -3.90 -1.01 -9.07
N TRP A 271 -3.11 -1.31 -8.07
CA TRP A 271 -2.28 -2.48 -7.91
C TRP A 271 -2.52 -3.11 -6.53
N PRO A 272 -2.58 -4.45 -6.39
CA PRO A 272 -2.72 -5.10 -5.09
C PRO A 272 -1.56 -4.77 -4.14
N HIS A 273 -1.88 -4.21 -2.98
CA HIS A 273 -0.88 -3.88 -1.97
C HIS A 273 -1.48 -3.82 -0.56
N MET A 274 -0.63 -3.78 0.44
CA MET A 274 -0.98 -3.49 1.82
C MET A 274 -0.29 -2.18 2.22
N TRP A 275 -1.06 -1.29 2.84
CA TRP A 275 -0.54 -0.01 3.32
C TRP A 275 -1.28 0.44 4.58
N SER A 276 -0.90 1.62 5.10
CA SER A 276 -1.62 2.28 6.19
C SER A 276 -2.15 3.63 5.74
N MET A 277 -3.37 4.01 6.12
CA MET A 277 -3.93 5.33 5.84
C MET A 277 -3.24 6.41 6.64
N TYR A 278 -2.84 7.50 5.99
CA TYR A 278 -2.25 8.68 6.61
C TYR A 278 -2.68 9.98 5.91
N GLY A 279 -2.65 11.06 6.68
CA GLY A 279 -3.12 12.35 6.17
C GLY A 279 -4.64 12.44 5.99
N GLU A 280 -5.34 11.30 6.06
CA GLU A 280 -6.79 11.19 6.04
C GLU A 280 -7.25 10.22 7.14
N ASP A 281 -8.24 10.62 7.88
CA ASP A 281 -8.84 9.80 8.93
C ASP A 281 -10.21 9.28 8.50
N ALA A 282 -10.42 7.97 8.61
CA ALA A 282 -11.70 7.33 8.37
C ALA A 282 -12.08 6.44 9.55
N TYR A 283 -13.36 6.45 9.93
CA TYR A 283 -13.83 5.76 11.12
C TYR A 283 -15.10 4.95 10.84
N ILE A 284 -15.24 3.81 11.51
CA ILE A 284 -16.46 3.03 11.62
C ILE A 284 -16.69 2.74 13.11
N ASN A 285 -17.88 3.06 13.63
CA ASN A 285 -18.24 2.84 15.05
C ASN A 285 -17.18 3.40 16.03
N GLY A 286 -16.58 4.56 15.70
CA GLY A 286 -15.54 5.20 16.48
C GLY A 286 -14.16 4.55 16.40
N LYS A 287 -13.98 3.51 15.58
CA LYS A 287 -12.70 2.84 15.34
C LYS A 287 -12.06 3.36 14.07
N LYS A 288 -10.77 3.65 14.12
CA LYS A 288 -10.01 4.23 12.99
C LYS A 288 -9.54 3.14 12.02
N VAL A 289 -9.64 3.41 10.73
CA VAL A 289 -8.94 2.61 9.72
C VAL A 289 -7.45 2.92 9.81
N GLY A 290 -6.64 1.93 10.11
CA GLY A 290 -5.18 2.02 10.15
C GLY A 290 -4.58 1.35 8.93
N THR A 291 -4.22 0.09 9.06
CA THR A 291 -3.69 -0.74 7.97
C THR A 291 -4.85 -1.28 7.12
N PHE A 292 -4.63 -1.32 5.82
CA PHE A 292 -5.59 -1.88 4.87
C PHE A 292 -4.89 -2.75 3.82
N ASN A 293 -5.69 -3.63 3.19
CA ASN A 293 -5.30 -4.37 2.00
C ASN A 293 -6.11 -3.83 0.81
N PHE A 294 -5.42 -3.55 -0.29
CA PHE A 294 -6.02 -3.13 -1.54
C PHE A 294 -5.93 -4.26 -2.55
N GLN A 295 -7.06 -4.66 -3.12
CA GLN A 295 -7.17 -5.76 -4.07
C GLN A 295 -8.00 -5.33 -5.29
N LEU A 296 -7.91 -6.10 -6.35
CA LEU A 296 -8.72 -5.93 -7.55
C LEU A 296 -9.69 -7.09 -7.71
N GLU A 297 -10.85 -6.81 -8.31
CA GLU A 297 -11.89 -7.82 -8.57
C GLU A 297 -11.35 -9.01 -9.36
N THR A 298 -10.49 -8.72 -10.34
CA THR A 298 -9.84 -9.74 -11.15
C THR A 298 -8.33 -9.60 -11.04
N SER A 299 -7.67 -10.58 -10.44
CA SER A 299 -6.22 -10.73 -10.56
C SER A 299 -5.93 -11.43 -11.88
N ASN A 300 -5.16 -10.81 -12.77
CA ASN A 300 -4.57 -11.55 -13.87
C ASN A 300 -3.55 -12.54 -13.28
N SER A 301 -3.96 -13.80 -13.16
CA SER A 301 -3.08 -14.92 -12.82
C SER A 301 -2.17 -15.25 -14.00
#